data_bd5264e4b4fee8ef4e4ee83d93dc7314
#
_entry.id   bd5264e4b4fee8ef4e4ee83d93dc7314
#
_cell.length_a   1.000
_cell.length_b   1.000
_cell.length_c   1.000
_cell.angle_alpha   90.00
_cell.angle_beta   90.00
_cell.angle_gamma   90.00
#
_symmetry.space_group_name_H-M   'P 1'
#
loop_
_entity.id
_entity.type
_entity.pdbx_description
1 polymer ?
#
loop_
_entity_poly.entity_id
_entity_poly.type
_entity_poly.pdbx_seq_one_letter_code
_entity_poly.pdbx_strand_id
1 'polypeptide(L)'
;GDLAGKWQLRQYQYADGTSEKVDSVFYNFQKGSFSAICLLKDGGVTTFFGNYSLKGAEISIILLPESVNDKNYDTYFGWPEGKRTFKVEDLSYSSLRLEYEGTKSIFRKF
;
A
#
# COMPACT_ATOMS: atom_id res chain seq x y z
N GLY A 1 6.12 -15.05 6.33
CA GLY A 1 6.90 -14.22 6.73
C GLY A 1 6.42 -12.94 7.36
N ASP A 2 7.36 -12.07 7.50
CA ASP A 2 7.15 -10.82 8.23
C ASP A 2 6.19 -9.87 7.51
N LEU A 3 5.97 -10.06 6.21
CA LEU A 3 5.07 -9.20 5.45
C LEU A 3 3.60 -9.45 5.80
N ALA A 4 3.23 -10.66 6.19
CA ALA A 4 1.83 -11.00 6.45
C ALA A 4 1.27 -10.11 7.57
N GLY A 5 0.05 -9.61 7.36
CA GLY A 5 -0.65 -8.82 8.33
C GLY A 5 -1.05 -7.45 7.81
N LYS A 6 -1.51 -6.62 8.74
CA LYS A 6 -2.06 -5.30 8.44
C LYS A 6 -1.03 -4.23 8.78
N TRP A 7 -0.79 -3.33 7.84
CA TRP A 7 0.21 -2.28 7.95
C TRP A 7 -0.46 -0.92 7.75
N GLN A 8 -0.23 0.00 8.66
CA GLN A 8 -0.75 1.37 8.53
C GLN A 8 0.29 2.24 7.81
N LEU A 9 -0.14 2.87 6.71
CA LEU A 9 0.68 3.88 6.04
C LEU A 9 0.78 5.10 6.95
N ARG A 10 2.02 5.53 7.23
CA ARG A 10 2.28 6.65 8.13
C ARG A 10 2.81 7.88 7.42
N GLN A 11 3.50 7.69 6.31
CA GLN A 11 4.19 8.79 5.67
C GLN A 11 4.56 8.43 4.23
N TYR A 12 4.46 9.41 3.35
CA TYR A 12 5.16 9.39 2.06
C TYR A 12 6.40 10.27 2.17
N GLN A 13 7.51 9.80 1.60
CA GLN A 13 8.72 10.60 1.41
C GLN A 13 8.96 10.70 -0.09
N TYR A 14 8.93 11.91 -0.62
CA TYR A 14 9.03 12.15 -2.05
C TYR A 14 10.48 12.34 -2.49
N ALA A 15 10.75 12.15 -3.80
CA ALA A 15 12.09 12.23 -4.36
C ALA A 15 12.74 13.61 -4.18
N ASP A 16 11.94 14.66 -4.05
CA ASP A 16 12.43 16.03 -3.86
C ASP A 16 12.83 16.33 -2.40
N GLY A 17 12.71 15.36 -1.50
CA GLY A 17 13.05 15.51 -0.10
C GLY A 17 11.88 15.95 0.79
N THR A 18 10.73 16.25 0.20
CA THR A 18 9.53 16.58 1.00
C THR A 18 8.84 15.33 1.50
N SER A 19 7.99 15.47 2.50
CA SER A 19 7.24 14.36 3.05
C SER A 19 5.82 14.79 3.40
N GLU A 20 4.94 13.78 3.50
CA GLU A 20 3.53 13.98 3.83
C GLU A 20 3.11 12.94 4.85
N LYS A 21 2.49 13.35 5.93
CA LYS A 21 1.95 12.43 6.94
C LYS A 21 0.62 11.87 6.45
N VAL A 22 0.41 10.58 6.68
CA VAL A 22 -0.82 9.87 6.32
C VAL A 22 -1.18 8.96 7.48
N ASP A 23 -2.46 8.71 7.70
CA ASP A 23 -2.91 7.77 8.73
C ASP A 23 -4.20 7.03 8.35
N SER A 24 -4.70 7.27 7.15
CA SER A 24 -6.02 6.80 6.72
C SER A 24 -5.97 5.59 5.77
N VAL A 25 -4.78 5.08 5.45
CA VAL A 25 -4.63 3.98 4.50
C VAL A 25 -3.91 2.82 5.17
N PHE A 26 -4.47 1.61 5.01
CA PHE A 26 -3.88 0.39 5.53
C PHE A 26 -3.72 -0.61 4.39
N TYR A 27 -2.56 -1.25 4.32
CA TYR A 27 -2.34 -2.38 3.41
C TYR A 27 -2.37 -3.67 4.24
N ASN A 28 -3.11 -4.65 3.75
CA ASN A 28 -3.21 -5.96 4.41
C ASN A 28 -2.73 -7.04 3.46
N PHE A 29 -1.73 -7.82 3.88
CA PHE A 29 -1.13 -8.90 3.10
C PHE A 29 -1.42 -10.23 3.79
N GLN A 30 -2.09 -11.16 3.08
CA GLN A 30 -2.46 -12.46 3.64
C GLN A 30 -2.37 -13.53 2.55
N LYS A 31 -1.32 -14.36 2.59
CA LYS A 31 -1.20 -15.56 1.74
C LYS A 31 -1.52 -15.30 0.26
N GLY A 32 -0.89 -14.28 -0.31
CA GLY A 32 -1.11 -13.92 -1.70
C GLY A 32 -2.28 -12.98 -1.96
N SER A 33 -3.13 -12.76 -0.96
CA SER A 33 -4.22 -11.79 -1.06
C SER A 33 -3.80 -10.44 -0.52
N PHE A 34 -4.30 -9.38 -1.13
CA PHE A 34 -4.03 -8.00 -0.76
C PHE A 34 -5.33 -7.25 -0.58
N SER A 35 -5.38 -6.37 0.41
CA SER A 35 -6.42 -5.35 0.46
C SER A 35 -5.83 -4.02 0.89
N ALA A 36 -6.39 -2.93 0.34
CA ALA A 36 -6.11 -1.59 0.81
C ALA A 36 -7.40 -1.06 1.45
N ILE A 37 -7.30 -0.70 2.72
CA ILE A 37 -8.43 -0.19 3.51
C ILE A 37 -8.22 1.29 3.66
N CYS A 38 -9.17 2.10 3.19
CA CYS A 38 -9.07 3.55 3.19
C CYS A 38 -10.19 4.15 4.04
N LEU A 39 -9.81 4.89 5.08
CA LEU A 39 -10.75 5.61 5.93
C LEU A 39 -11.18 6.89 5.24
N LEU A 40 -12.48 7.16 5.23
CA LEU A 40 -13.05 8.34 4.60
C LEU A 40 -13.23 9.44 5.64
N LYS A 41 -13.25 10.69 5.18
CA LYS A 41 -13.41 11.85 6.05
C LYS A 41 -14.74 11.87 6.79
N ASP A 42 -15.77 11.26 6.20
CA ASP A 42 -17.10 11.18 6.82
C ASP A 42 -17.24 10.05 7.84
N GLY A 43 -16.16 9.32 8.12
CA GLY A 43 -16.17 8.18 9.02
C GLY A 43 -16.44 6.85 8.35
N GLY A 44 -16.70 6.83 7.04
CA GLY A 44 -16.87 5.61 6.28
C GLY A 44 -15.54 4.94 5.95
N VAL A 45 -15.65 3.78 5.30
CA VAL A 45 -14.49 2.98 4.89
C VAL A 45 -14.72 2.50 3.47
N THR A 46 -13.68 2.54 2.65
CA THR A 46 -13.69 1.85 1.36
C THR A 46 -12.53 0.88 1.31
N THR A 47 -12.71 -0.26 0.66
CA THR A 47 -11.69 -1.30 0.61
C THR A 47 -11.52 -1.76 -0.85
N PHE A 48 -10.26 -1.86 -1.24
CA PHE A 48 -9.88 -2.36 -2.57
C PHE A 48 -9.17 -3.69 -2.38
N PHE A 49 -9.51 -4.68 -3.21
CA PHE A 49 -8.99 -6.03 -3.09
C PHE A 49 -8.10 -6.38 -4.26
N GLY A 50 -7.11 -7.22 -4.01
CA GLY A 50 -6.19 -7.66 -5.03
C GLY A 50 -5.41 -8.88 -4.63
N ASN A 51 -4.39 -9.17 -5.40
CA ASN A 51 -3.43 -10.23 -5.13
C ASN A 51 -2.03 -9.64 -5.14
N TYR A 52 -1.12 -10.30 -4.45
CA TYR A 52 0.28 -9.90 -4.46
C TYR A 52 1.19 -11.09 -4.57
N SER A 53 2.41 -10.83 -5.04
CA SER A 53 3.50 -11.78 -4.97
C SER A 53 4.74 -11.07 -4.44
N LEU A 54 5.52 -11.77 -3.63
CA LEU A 54 6.79 -11.28 -3.12
C LEU A 54 7.89 -12.15 -3.72
N LYS A 55 8.80 -11.53 -4.46
CA LYS A 55 9.95 -12.21 -5.06
C LYS A 55 11.21 -11.42 -4.71
N GLY A 56 12.05 -11.99 -3.84
CA GLY A 56 13.21 -11.26 -3.36
C GLY A 56 12.78 -9.98 -2.65
N ALA A 57 13.27 -8.85 -3.12
CA ALA A 57 12.96 -7.53 -2.56
C ALA A 57 11.88 -6.78 -3.34
N GLU A 58 11.03 -7.50 -4.10
CA GLU A 58 9.97 -6.86 -4.88
C GLU A 58 8.61 -7.43 -4.52
N ILE A 59 7.65 -6.54 -4.30
CA ILE A 59 6.23 -6.88 -4.12
C ILE A 59 5.47 -6.39 -5.34
N SER A 60 4.79 -7.29 -6.03
CA SER A 60 3.92 -6.93 -7.15
C SER A 60 2.47 -7.10 -6.71
N ILE A 61 1.68 -6.04 -6.84
CA ILE A 61 0.28 -6.00 -6.41
C ILE A 61 -0.60 -5.74 -7.64
N ILE A 62 -1.66 -6.53 -7.78
CA ILE A 62 -2.64 -6.35 -8.86
C ILE A 62 -4.02 -6.32 -8.21
N LEU A 63 -4.74 -5.23 -8.41
CA LEU A 63 -6.12 -5.10 -7.91
C LEU A 63 -7.07 -5.92 -8.77
N LEU A 64 -8.11 -6.48 -8.14
CA LEU A 64 -9.14 -7.23 -8.84
C LEU A 64 -9.95 -6.31 -9.75
N PRO A 65 -10.54 -6.83 -10.85
CA PRO A 65 -11.34 -6.01 -11.77
C PRO A 65 -12.45 -5.21 -11.09
N GLU A 66 -13.10 -5.76 -10.09
CA GLU A 66 -14.16 -5.07 -9.36
C GLU A 66 -13.64 -3.82 -8.68
N SER A 67 -12.44 -3.89 -8.10
CA SER A 67 -11.82 -2.74 -7.44
C SER A 67 -11.33 -1.70 -8.45
N VAL A 68 -10.80 -2.13 -9.60
CA VAL A 68 -10.35 -1.24 -10.66
C VAL A 68 -11.54 -0.49 -11.27
N ASN A 69 -12.67 -1.17 -11.44
CA ASN A 69 -13.87 -0.57 -12.05
C ASN A 69 -14.52 0.48 -11.16
N ASP A 70 -14.24 0.48 -9.87
CA ASP A 70 -14.68 1.54 -8.96
C ASP A 70 -14.03 2.89 -9.32
N LYS A 71 -12.84 2.87 -9.93
CA LYS A 71 -12.12 4.04 -10.44
C LYS A 71 -11.71 5.07 -9.39
N ASN A 72 -11.75 4.70 -8.10
CA ASN A 72 -11.36 5.60 -7.02
C ASN A 72 -10.03 5.22 -6.38
N TYR A 73 -9.41 4.12 -6.79
CA TYR A 73 -8.18 3.63 -6.15
C TYR A 73 -7.03 4.63 -6.29
N ASP A 74 -6.95 5.34 -7.40
CA ASP A 74 -5.89 6.33 -7.62
C ASP A 74 -6.03 7.52 -6.67
N THR A 75 -7.25 7.91 -6.33
CA THR A 75 -7.52 8.98 -5.36
C THR A 75 -7.00 8.63 -3.98
N TYR A 76 -7.14 7.35 -3.58
CA TYR A 76 -6.84 6.96 -2.21
C TYR A 76 -5.38 6.55 -2.00
N PHE A 77 -4.72 5.97 -2.98
CA PHE A 77 -3.32 5.56 -2.80
C PHE A 77 -2.39 5.94 -3.95
N GLY A 78 -2.85 6.82 -4.83
CA GLY A 78 -1.97 7.46 -5.80
C GLY A 78 -1.49 6.58 -6.93
N TRP A 79 -2.15 5.45 -7.19
CA TRP A 79 -1.77 4.59 -8.31
C TRP A 79 -2.61 4.95 -9.52
N PRO A 80 -2.00 5.36 -10.65
CA PRO A 80 -2.76 5.67 -11.86
C PRO A 80 -3.30 4.43 -12.56
N GLU A 81 -2.77 3.24 -12.23
CA GLU A 81 -3.22 1.96 -12.75
C GLU A 81 -3.54 1.02 -11.61
N GLY A 82 -4.33 0.00 -11.86
CA GLY A 82 -4.73 -0.98 -10.86
C GLY A 82 -3.64 -2.00 -10.53
N LYS A 83 -2.38 -1.65 -10.70
CA LYS A 83 -1.26 -2.53 -10.36
C LYS A 83 -0.05 -1.69 -10.00
N ARG A 84 0.83 -2.27 -9.20
CA ARG A 84 2.11 -1.64 -8.85
C ARG A 84 3.12 -2.66 -8.36
N THR A 85 4.38 -2.49 -8.78
CA THR A 85 5.49 -3.26 -8.24
C THR A 85 6.35 -2.32 -7.41
N PHE A 86 6.48 -2.64 -6.12
CA PHE A 86 7.30 -1.89 -5.18
C PHE A 86 8.62 -2.61 -4.91
N LYS A 87 9.66 -1.83 -4.67
CA LYS A 87 10.87 -2.35 -4.06
C LYS A 87 10.72 -2.30 -2.54
N VAL A 88 11.05 -3.40 -1.87
CA VAL A 88 11.06 -3.46 -0.41
C VAL A 88 12.43 -2.95 0.07
N GLU A 89 12.44 -1.78 0.70
CA GLU A 89 13.67 -1.21 1.24
C GLU A 89 13.92 -1.58 2.68
N ASP A 90 12.83 -1.82 3.43
CA ASP A 90 12.91 -2.26 4.81
C ASP A 90 11.69 -3.11 5.13
N LEU A 91 11.91 -4.22 5.79
CA LEU A 91 10.85 -5.10 6.30
C LEU A 91 11.34 -5.71 7.60
N SER A 92 10.71 -5.31 8.69
CA SER A 92 11.01 -5.82 10.01
C SER A 92 9.71 -6.23 10.70
N TYR A 93 9.82 -6.64 11.95
CA TYR A 93 8.67 -7.02 12.75
C TYR A 93 7.63 -5.89 12.85
N SER A 94 8.07 -4.63 12.87
CA SER A 94 7.18 -3.50 13.12
C SER A 94 7.20 -2.43 12.04
N SER A 95 8.07 -2.50 11.04
CA SER A 95 8.20 -1.47 10.03
C SER A 95 8.32 -2.05 8.64
N LEU A 96 7.78 -1.31 7.68
CA LEU A 96 7.83 -1.66 6.26
C LEU A 96 8.06 -0.37 5.48
N ARG A 97 9.02 -0.37 4.57
CA ARG A 97 9.25 0.74 3.65
C ARG A 97 9.26 0.23 2.23
N LEU A 98 8.35 0.76 1.42
CA LEU A 98 8.21 0.41 0.01
C LEU A 98 8.61 1.61 -0.83
N GLU A 99 9.29 1.37 -1.94
CA GLU A 99 9.72 2.43 -2.84
C GLU A 99 9.15 2.20 -4.23
N TYR A 100 8.72 3.28 -4.88
CA TYR A 100 8.30 3.29 -6.27
C TYR A 100 8.69 4.62 -6.91
N GLU A 101 9.57 4.55 -7.92
CA GLU A 101 9.99 5.72 -8.70
C GLU A 101 10.41 6.91 -7.81
N GLY A 102 11.17 6.62 -6.77
CA GLY A 102 11.72 7.65 -5.88
C GLY A 102 10.81 8.03 -4.72
N THR A 103 9.54 7.61 -4.72
CA THR A 103 8.64 7.85 -3.59
C THR A 103 8.68 6.66 -2.63
N LYS A 104 8.87 6.95 -1.36
CA LYS A 104 8.91 5.93 -0.31
C LYS A 104 7.62 5.99 0.49
N SER A 105 6.98 4.83 0.65
CA SER A 105 5.79 4.66 1.48
C SER A 105 6.22 3.97 2.76
N ILE A 106 6.01 4.61 3.89
CA ILE A 106 6.50 4.15 5.19
C ILE A 106 5.30 3.69 6.01
N PHE A 107 5.35 2.44 6.43
CA PHE A 107 4.26 1.78 7.17
C PHE A 107 4.74 1.34 8.55
N ARG A 108 3.78 1.22 9.45
CA ARG A 108 3.96 0.64 10.78
C ARG A 108 3.02 -0.56 10.90
N LYS A 109 3.49 -1.63 11.53
CA LYS A 109 2.64 -2.78 11.83
C LYS A 109 1.47 -2.35 12.70
N PHE A 110 0.30 -2.74 12.29
CA PHE A 110 -0.93 -2.31 12.98
C PHE A 110 -1.43 -3.34 14.01
#